data_0ffe965fa233dced642b4df22c2f7f59
#
_entry.id   0ffe965fa233dced642b4df22c2f7f59
#
_cell.length_a   1.000
_cell.length_b   1.000
_cell.length_c   1.000
_cell.angle_alpha   90.00
_cell.angle_beta   90.00
_cell.angle_gamma   90.00
#
_symmetry.space_group_name_H-M   'P 1'
#
loop_
_entity.id
_entity.type
_entity.pdbx_description
1 polymer ?
#
loop_
_entity_poly.entity_id
_entity_poly.type
_entity_poly.pdbx_seq_one_letter_code
_entity_poly.pdbx_strand_id
1 'polypeptide(L)'
;MKRNIFLCAAILLCGMAMGQESRQEIHDNILKSGCNYYAYPGPQQQELTAAPDGYEPFYISHYGRHGSRHLINDGDYDKAFKALSRADTLGKLTPFGKDVLRRVVIIRDDAAKRHGELTLRGAQQHQGIGARMVERFPEVFEGKTHVDAKSTVVIRCILSMENALHSLIRKNPELDISHDASEHDMWYMNLSDRELDKKKMPKDIEEVYDQFCKRHQHNDRLMNQLFNSDKYWKNEVNAQELSYHLFKLASNLQSTELRHEMTLYDIFSEDELYDHYLQTNAWWYINYGPCPLNGGIGTFTQRNLLKVIIEEADSCIRLPHPGATLRFGHEVCVMPLVCLLELNHYGKPIADLEKLDDEGWNCYDIFPMGCNIQIIFYKPANGEGDILIKVLLNENEARLPLQAVAGPYYKWSDFRDYFKRKLATYPFE
;
A
#
# COMPACT_ATOMS: atom_id res chain seq x y z
N MET A 1 -34.65 34.25 5.68
CA MET A 1 -33.72 33.66 6.70
C MET A 1 -33.84 32.15 6.91
N LYS A 2 -34.82 31.41 6.40
CA LYS A 2 -35.00 29.96 6.61
C LYS A 2 -34.25 29.05 5.59
N ARG A 3 -33.77 29.59 4.45
CA ARG A 3 -33.18 28.81 3.35
C ARG A 3 -31.68 28.53 3.51
N ASN A 4 -30.96 29.36 4.29
CA ASN A 4 -29.51 29.19 4.51
C ASN A 4 -29.19 28.21 5.66
N ILE A 5 -30.13 27.96 6.58
CA ILE A 5 -29.94 27.01 7.68
C ILE A 5 -29.97 25.55 7.17
N PHE A 6 -30.75 25.26 6.11
CA PHE A 6 -30.81 23.91 5.53
C PHE A 6 -29.55 23.55 4.72
N LEU A 7 -28.87 24.55 4.12
CA LEU A 7 -27.64 24.29 3.36
C LEU A 7 -26.46 24.00 4.30
N CYS A 8 -26.35 24.70 5.43
CA CYS A 8 -25.33 24.44 6.43
C CYS A 8 -25.53 23.10 7.16
N ALA A 9 -26.78 22.69 7.40
CA ALA A 9 -27.07 21.40 8.04
C ALA A 9 -26.80 20.22 7.08
N ALA A 10 -26.99 20.38 5.77
CA ALA A 10 -26.67 19.34 4.78
C ALA A 10 -25.17 19.18 4.59
N ILE A 11 -24.37 20.26 4.65
CA ILE A 11 -22.91 20.20 4.56
C ILE A 11 -22.32 19.59 5.84
N LEU A 12 -22.85 19.89 7.03
CA LEU A 12 -22.43 19.27 8.29
C LEU A 12 -22.81 17.79 8.36
N LEU A 13 -23.95 17.38 7.81
CA LEU A 13 -24.37 15.98 7.75
C LEU A 13 -23.52 15.16 6.74
N CYS A 14 -23.09 15.75 5.62
CA CYS A 14 -22.16 15.09 4.70
C CYS A 14 -20.75 14.92 5.32
N GLY A 15 -20.23 15.91 6.06
CA GLY A 15 -18.93 15.80 6.72
C GLY A 15 -18.92 14.76 7.85
N MET A 16 -20.02 14.59 8.57
CA MET A 16 -20.11 13.53 9.60
C MET A 16 -20.32 12.12 9.00
N ALA A 17 -20.80 12.00 7.77
CA ALA A 17 -21.04 10.71 7.14
C ALA A 17 -19.72 10.05 6.64
N MET A 18 -18.70 10.82 6.30
CA MET A 18 -17.44 10.29 5.72
C MET A 18 -16.46 9.80 6.79
N GLY A 19 -16.32 10.46 7.95
CA GLY A 19 -15.50 9.95 9.07
C GLY A 19 -16.13 8.77 9.81
N GLN A 20 -17.41 8.50 9.55
CA GLN A 20 -18.06 7.26 9.96
C GLN A 20 -17.75 6.10 8.99
N GLU A 21 -17.34 6.38 7.75
CA GLU A 21 -17.15 5.34 6.73
C GLU A 21 -15.89 4.49 7.01
N SER A 22 -14.72 5.09 7.21
CA SER A 22 -13.49 4.34 7.52
C SER A 22 -13.58 3.59 8.85
N ARG A 23 -14.22 4.20 9.86
CA ARG A 23 -14.46 3.54 11.16
C ARG A 23 -15.40 2.36 11.00
N GLN A 24 -16.47 2.49 10.20
CA GLN A 24 -17.39 1.41 9.90
C GLN A 24 -16.72 0.31 9.09
N GLU A 25 -15.89 0.65 8.10
CA GLU A 25 -15.14 -0.32 7.31
C GLU A 25 -14.16 -1.14 8.16
N ILE A 26 -13.50 -0.50 9.14
CA ILE A 26 -12.60 -1.19 10.09
C ILE A 26 -13.42 -2.04 11.08
N HIS A 27 -14.60 -1.58 11.52
CA HIS A 27 -15.53 -2.37 12.32
C HIS A 27 -15.97 -3.63 11.56
N ASP A 28 -16.36 -3.50 10.29
CA ASP A 28 -16.81 -4.62 9.46
C ASP A 28 -15.66 -5.57 9.06
N ASN A 29 -14.45 -5.03 8.93
CA ASN A 29 -13.24 -5.79 8.65
C ASN A 29 -12.04 -5.25 9.42
N ILE A 30 -11.85 -5.78 10.62
CA ILE A 30 -10.80 -5.39 11.57
C ILE A 30 -9.38 -5.46 10.99
N LEU A 31 -9.15 -6.29 9.95
CA LEU A 31 -7.85 -6.44 9.28
C LEU A 31 -7.42 -5.16 8.57
N LYS A 32 -8.36 -4.29 8.17
CA LYS A 32 -8.09 -2.98 7.57
C LYS A 32 -7.35 -2.04 8.53
N SER A 33 -7.56 -2.17 9.85
CA SER A 33 -6.82 -1.39 10.85
C SER A 33 -5.30 -1.55 10.72
N GLY A 34 -4.83 -2.68 10.19
CA GLY A 34 -3.43 -2.97 9.92
C GLY A 34 -2.79 -2.10 8.82
N CYS A 35 -3.56 -1.21 8.16
CA CYS A 35 -3.08 -0.24 7.18
C CYS A 35 -2.25 -0.94 6.07
N ASN A 36 -0.94 -0.63 5.97
CA ASN A 36 -0.03 -1.24 5.00
C ASN A 36 0.26 -2.72 5.23
N TYR A 37 -0.16 -3.30 6.37
CA TYR A 37 -0.14 -4.75 6.61
C TYR A 37 -1.42 -5.45 6.15
N TYR A 38 -2.44 -4.70 5.73
CA TYR A 38 -3.64 -5.31 5.16
C TYR A 38 -3.25 -6.21 3.99
N ALA A 39 -3.60 -7.49 4.10
CA ALA A 39 -3.21 -8.46 3.11
C ALA A 39 -4.18 -8.42 1.94
N TYR A 40 -3.69 -8.11 0.76
CA TYR A 40 -4.48 -7.98 -0.45
C TYR A 40 -5.36 -9.20 -0.69
N PRO A 41 -6.69 -9.05 -0.68
CA PRO A 41 -7.61 -10.17 -0.84
C PRO A 41 -7.83 -10.56 -2.32
N GLY A 42 -7.26 -9.78 -3.25
CA GLY A 42 -7.64 -9.72 -4.64
C GLY A 42 -8.74 -8.68 -4.86
N PRO A 43 -8.99 -8.24 -6.11
CA PRO A 43 -10.02 -7.26 -6.35
C PRO A 43 -11.37 -7.82 -5.90
N GLN A 44 -12.18 -7.02 -5.24
CA GLN A 44 -13.61 -7.22 -5.33
C GLN A 44 -13.89 -7.10 -6.84
N GLN A 45 -14.34 -8.19 -7.45
CA GLN A 45 -14.50 -8.28 -8.90
C GLN A 45 -15.46 -7.21 -9.39
N GLN A 46 -14.91 -6.05 -9.73
CA GLN A 46 -15.61 -5.08 -10.56
C GLN A 46 -15.32 -5.46 -12.00
N GLU A 47 -16.38 -5.54 -12.78
CA GLU A 47 -16.26 -5.71 -14.22
C GLU A 47 -15.57 -4.48 -14.80
N LEU A 48 -14.49 -4.71 -15.55
CA LEU A 48 -13.80 -3.60 -16.20
C LEU A 48 -14.60 -3.10 -17.38
N THR A 49 -14.65 -1.77 -17.55
CA THR A 49 -15.26 -1.14 -18.72
C THR A 49 -14.65 -1.69 -20.01
N ALA A 50 -15.49 -2.15 -20.94
CA ALA A 50 -15.02 -2.67 -22.21
C ALA A 50 -14.20 -1.63 -23.00
N ALA A 51 -13.27 -2.11 -23.83
CA ALA A 51 -12.50 -1.25 -24.73
C ALA A 51 -13.44 -0.45 -25.65
N PRO A 52 -13.10 0.81 -25.98
CA PRO A 52 -13.84 1.54 -27.01
C PRO A 52 -13.87 0.76 -28.34
N ASP A 53 -14.95 0.92 -29.09
CA ASP A 53 -15.12 0.24 -30.37
C ASP A 53 -13.88 0.42 -31.29
N GLY A 54 -13.36 -0.68 -31.80
CA GLY A 54 -12.20 -0.70 -32.65
C GLY A 54 -10.84 -0.53 -31.96
N TYR A 55 -10.80 -0.62 -30.62
CA TYR A 55 -9.55 -0.63 -29.84
C TYR A 55 -9.30 -1.99 -29.20
N GLU A 56 -8.05 -2.42 -29.17
CA GLU A 56 -7.61 -3.63 -28.51
C GLU A 56 -6.42 -3.37 -27.55
N PRO A 57 -6.34 -4.03 -26.39
CA PRO A 57 -5.17 -3.94 -25.53
C PRO A 57 -3.96 -4.61 -26.19
N PHE A 58 -2.77 -4.01 -26.07
CA PHE A 58 -1.57 -4.55 -26.73
C PHE A 58 -0.29 -4.44 -25.89
N TYR A 59 -0.30 -3.64 -24.82
CA TYR A 59 0.84 -3.46 -23.92
C TYR A 59 0.39 -3.18 -22.49
N ILE A 60 1.12 -3.73 -21.51
CA ILE A 60 0.92 -3.46 -20.09
C ILE A 60 2.22 -2.96 -19.47
N SER A 61 2.16 -1.80 -18.77
CA SER A 61 3.20 -1.34 -17.86
C SER A 61 2.73 -1.48 -16.43
N HIS A 62 3.44 -2.26 -15.62
CA HIS A 62 3.05 -2.62 -14.26
C HIS A 62 4.13 -2.21 -13.25
N TYR A 63 3.70 -1.77 -12.04
CA TYR A 63 4.53 -1.74 -10.85
C TYR A 63 3.74 -2.31 -9.67
N GLY A 64 4.31 -3.31 -8.99
CA GLY A 64 3.68 -3.98 -7.85
C GLY A 64 4.57 -4.01 -6.61
N ARG A 65 3.94 -3.96 -5.44
CA ARG A 65 4.57 -4.25 -4.16
C ARG A 65 4.73 -5.76 -3.99
N HIS A 66 5.79 -6.21 -3.30
CA HIS A 66 5.90 -7.61 -2.86
C HIS A 66 4.64 -8.07 -2.11
N GLY A 67 4.40 -9.37 -2.09
CA GLY A 67 3.28 -9.99 -1.37
C GLY A 67 3.43 -9.97 0.15
N SER A 68 2.48 -10.56 0.84
CA SER A 68 2.49 -10.74 2.29
C SER A 68 3.80 -11.36 2.78
N ARG A 69 4.32 -10.87 3.92
CA ARG A 69 5.63 -11.23 4.47
C ARG A 69 5.63 -11.25 5.99
N HIS A 70 6.63 -11.88 6.58
CA HIS A 70 6.96 -11.69 7.99
C HIS A 70 7.44 -10.24 8.25
N LEU A 71 7.34 -9.77 9.51
CA LEU A 71 7.92 -8.48 9.90
C LEU A 71 9.44 -8.49 9.67
N ILE A 72 10.01 -7.31 9.40
CA ILE A 72 11.38 -7.21 8.88
C ILE A 72 12.45 -7.33 9.98
N ASN A 73 12.20 -6.76 11.16
CA ASN A 73 13.22 -6.60 12.18
C ASN A 73 12.98 -7.53 13.38
N ASP A 74 14.04 -8.04 13.97
CA ASP A 74 13.99 -8.80 15.23
C ASP A 74 13.25 -8.02 16.33
N GLY A 75 13.51 -6.69 16.42
CA GLY A 75 12.87 -5.82 17.38
C GLY A 75 11.34 -5.75 17.27
N ASP A 76 10.79 -6.01 16.09
CA ASP A 76 9.33 -6.03 15.87
C ASP A 76 8.64 -7.14 16.70
N TYR A 77 9.36 -8.24 16.92
CA TYR A 77 8.91 -9.38 17.73
C TYR A 77 9.42 -9.30 19.17
N ASP A 78 10.69 -8.94 19.34
CA ASP A 78 11.41 -9.02 20.60
C ASP A 78 10.97 -7.98 21.63
N LYS A 79 10.51 -6.79 21.23
CA LYS A 79 10.15 -5.74 22.19
C LYS A 79 8.93 -6.11 23.02
N ALA A 80 7.85 -6.58 22.40
CA ALA A 80 6.67 -7.06 23.12
C ALA A 80 7.03 -8.29 23.97
N PHE A 81 7.78 -9.27 23.42
CA PHE A 81 8.23 -10.45 24.13
C PHE A 81 9.03 -10.10 25.38
N LYS A 82 10.04 -9.21 25.29
CA LYS A 82 10.91 -8.82 26.41
C LYS A 82 10.14 -8.12 27.53
N ALA A 83 9.24 -7.20 27.15
CA ALA A 83 8.40 -6.46 28.12
C ALA A 83 7.50 -7.41 28.93
N LEU A 84 6.80 -8.31 28.24
CA LEU A 84 5.89 -9.28 28.85
C LEU A 84 6.64 -10.35 29.65
N SER A 85 7.77 -10.89 29.13
CA SER A 85 8.57 -11.91 29.84
C SER A 85 9.18 -11.37 31.11
N ARG A 86 9.68 -10.11 31.09
CA ARG A 86 10.15 -9.44 32.33
C ARG A 86 9.03 -9.33 33.35
N ALA A 87 7.85 -8.93 32.94
CA ALA A 87 6.70 -8.80 33.83
C ALA A 87 6.25 -10.17 34.39
N ASP A 88 6.30 -11.22 33.59
CA ASP A 88 5.97 -12.57 34.05
C ASP A 88 6.96 -13.06 35.13
N THR A 89 8.25 -12.90 34.89
CA THR A 89 9.31 -13.23 35.86
C THR A 89 9.13 -12.50 37.19
N LEU A 90 8.62 -11.29 37.17
CA LEU A 90 8.33 -10.47 38.36
C LEU A 90 6.94 -10.75 38.97
N GLY A 91 6.17 -11.69 38.43
CA GLY A 91 4.80 -11.99 38.86
C GLY A 91 3.82 -10.81 38.66
N LYS A 92 4.05 -9.99 37.64
CA LYS A 92 3.26 -8.77 37.35
C LYS A 92 2.21 -8.94 36.26
N LEU A 93 2.16 -10.09 35.58
CA LEU A 93 1.12 -10.37 34.61
C LEU A 93 -0.17 -10.87 35.26
N THR A 94 -1.30 -10.45 34.69
CA THR A 94 -2.58 -11.11 34.93
C THR A 94 -2.65 -12.46 34.20
N PRO A 95 -3.68 -13.31 34.45
CA PRO A 95 -3.91 -14.50 33.60
C PRO A 95 -4.05 -14.15 32.12
N PHE A 96 -4.71 -13.03 31.80
CA PHE A 96 -4.82 -12.53 30.42
C PHE A 96 -3.45 -12.12 29.84
N GLY A 97 -2.63 -11.38 30.61
CA GLY A 97 -1.28 -11.00 30.20
C GLY A 97 -0.37 -12.23 29.93
N LYS A 98 -0.55 -13.32 30.71
CA LYS A 98 0.18 -14.58 30.46
C LYS A 98 -0.29 -15.27 29.16
N ASP A 99 -1.57 -15.24 28.84
CA ASP A 99 -2.07 -15.76 27.57
C ASP A 99 -1.53 -14.92 26.38
N VAL A 100 -1.52 -13.59 26.49
CA VAL A 100 -0.92 -12.73 25.47
C VAL A 100 0.57 -13.03 25.29
N LEU A 101 1.34 -13.20 26.37
CA LEU A 101 2.75 -13.60 26.29
C LEU A 101 2.91 -14.93 25.54
N ARG A 102 2.10 -15.94 25.87
CA ARG A 102 2.13 -17.25 25.19
C ARG A 102 1.91 -17.10 23.68
N ARG A 103 0.90 -16.29 23.27
CA ARG A 103 0.64 -16.00 21.84
C ARG A 103 1.80 -15.25 21.17
N VAL A 104 2.39 -14.28 21.85
CA VAL A 104 3.58 -13.54 21.36
C VAL A 104 4.75 -14.47 21.15
N VAL A 105 4.99 -15.45 22.05
CA VAL A 105 6.04 -16.48 21.91
C VAL A 105 5.81 -17.31 20.64
N ILE A 106 4.58 -17.80 20.40
CA ILE A 106 4.25 -18.59 19.21
C ILE A 106 4.54 -17.80 17.92
N ILE A 107 4.10 -16.53 17.87
CA ILE A 107 4.31 -15.66 16.70
C ILE A 107 5.79 -15.40 16.46
N ARG A 108 6.56 -15.16 17.53
CA ARG A 108 7.99 -14.94 17.46
C ARG A 108 8.75 -16.19 16.98
N ASP A 109 8.36 -17.35 17.46
CA ASP A 109 8.99 -18.64 17.10
C ASP A 109 8.68 -19.02 15.65
N ASP A 110 7.45 -18.77 15.16
CA ASP A 110 7.06 -18.95 13.74
C ASP A 110 7.91 -18.05 12.82
N ALA A 111 8.19 -16.83 13.24
CA ALA A 111 8.98 -15.89 12.47
C ALA A 111 10.51 -16.07 12.60
N ALA A 112 10.98 -16.98 13.46
CA ALA A 112 12.40 -17.15 13.74
C ALA A 112 13.20 -17.48 12.47
N LYS A 113 14.21 -16.66 12.16
CA LYS A 113 15.05 -16.73 10.93
C LYS A 113 14.30 -16.49 9.62
N ARG A 114 13.09 -15.93 9.70
CA ARG A 114 12.26 -15.63 8.54
C ARG A 114 11.90 -14.14 8.42
N HIS A 115 12.63 -13.28 9.09
CA HIS A 115 12.33 -11.84 9.11
C HIS A 115 12.39 -11.24 7.71
N GLY A 116 11.30 -10.57 7.30
CA GLY A 116 11.17 -9.96 5.99
C GLY A 116 10.97 -10.93 4.82
N GLU A 117 10.89 -12.23 5.05
CA GLU A 117 10.65 -13.23 4.02
C GLU A 117 9.20 -13.23 3.53
N LEU A 118 9.02 -13.48 2.23
CA LEU A 118 7.71 -13.71 1.62
C LEU A 118 7.03 -14.92 2.25
N THR A 119 5.77 -14.80 2.60
CA THR A 119 4.97 -15.92 3.12
C THR A 119 4.29 -16.68 1.97
N LEU A 120 3.72 -17.85 2.29
CA LEU A 120 2.89 -18.61 1.34
C LEU A 120 1.73 -17.75 0.81
N ARG A 121 1.07 -16.98 1.69
CA ARG A 121 0.02 -16.05 1.28
C ARG A 121 0.53 -15.02 0.28
N GLY A 122 1.73 -14.47 0.50
CA GLY A 122 2.36 -13.52 -0.41
C GLY A 122 2.65 -14.10 -1.79
N ALA A 123 3.13 -15.34 -1.85
CA ALA A 123 3.31 -16.08 -3.09
C ALA A 123 1.97 -16.28 -3.84
N GLN A 124 0.93 -16.72 -3.14
CA GLN A 124 -0.42 -16.91 -3.70
C GLN A 124 -1.04 -15.60 -4.22
N GLN A 125 -0.80 -14.47 -3.55
CA GLN A 125 -1.24 -13.16 -4.03
C GLN A 125 -0.67 -12.85 -5.42
N HIS A 126 0.63 -13.03 -5.63
CA HIS A 126 1.26 -12.76 -6.92
C HIS A 126 0.91 -13.80 -7.99
N GLN A 127 0.72 -15.06 -7.63
CA GLN A 127 0.16 -16.06 -8.54
C GLN A 127 -1.24 -15.65 -9.03
N GLY A 128 -2.09 -15.15 -8.14
CA GLY A 128 -3.43 -14.67 -8.48
C GLY A 128 -3.40 -13.43 -9.36
N ILE A 129 -2.56 -12.43 -9.04
CA ILE A 129 -2.41 -11.19 -9.82
C ILE A 129 -1.93 -11.54 -11.24
N GLY A 130 -0.90 -12.36 -11.39
CA GLY A 130 -0.40 -12.79 -12.70
C GLY A 130 -1.45 -13.55 -13.52
N ALA A 131 -2.18 -14.47 -12.88
CA ALA A 131 -3.24 -15.22 -13.55
C ALA A 131 -4.37 -14.30 -14.07
N ARG A 132 -4.86 -13.39 -13.22
CA ARG A 132 -5.93 -12.44 -13.62
C ARG A 132 -5.47 -11.43 -14.68
N MET A 133 -4.19 -11.06 -14.68
CA MET A 133 -3.64 -10.18 -15.72
C MET A 133 -3.78 -10.81 -17.11
N VAL A 134 -3.43 -12.08 -17.27
CA VAL A 134 -3.62 -12.81 -18.54
C VAL A 134 -5.09 -13.04 -18.85
N GLU A 135 -5.91 -13.36 -17.85
CA GLU A 135 -7.35 -13.61 -18.03
C GLU A 135 -8.11 -12.35 -18.49
N ARG A 136 -7.72 -11.18 -18.02
CA ARG A 136 -8.35 -9.90 -18.34
C ARG A 136 -7.86 -9.28 -19.64
N PHE A 137 -6.62 -9.56 -20.04
CA PHE A 137 -5.94 -8.96 -21.19
C PHE A 137 -5.24 -10.04 -22.02
N PRO A 138 -5.96 -11.09 -22.48
CA PRO A 138 -5.35 -12.20 -23.20
C PRO A 138 -4.62 -11.76 -24.46
N GLU A 139 -5.08 -10.71 -25.15
CA GLU A 139 -4.49 -10.17 -26.38
C GLU A 139 -3.04 -9.69 -26.19
N VAL A 140 -2.73 -9.20 -24.98
CA VAL A 140 -1.38 -8.73 -24.63
C VAL A 140 -0.40 -9.90 -24.52
N PHE A 141 -0.88 -11.10 -24.18
CA PHE A 141 -0.07 -12.30 -23.90
C PHE A 141 -0.27 -13.40 -24.94
N GLU A 142 -0.79 -13.10 -26.13
CA GLU A 142 -1.04 -14.09 -27.16
C GLU A 142 0.26 -14.46 -27.90
N GLY A 143 0.44 -15.77 -28.15
CA GLY A 143 1.58 -16.31 -28.90
C GLY A 143 2.93 -16.04 -28.25
N LYS A 144 3.95 -15.85 -29.05
CA LYS A 144 5.34 -15.60 -28.63
C LYS A 144 5.55 -14.09 -28.30
N THR A 145 4.88 -13.61 -27.28
CA THR A 145 4.99 -12.20 -26.86
C THR A 145 6.09 -12.01 -25.81
N HIS A 146 6.79 -10.87 -25.85
CA HIS A 146 7.85 -10.55 -24.90
C HIS A 146 7.29 -10.02 -23.59
N VAL A 147 7.85 -10.49 -22.46
CA VAL A 147 7.60 -9.98 -21.10
C VAL A 147 8.94 -9.61 -20.49
N ASP A 148 9.17 -8.33 -20.23
CA ASP A 148 10.33 -7.83 -19.47
C ASP A 148 9.94 -7.64 -18.01
N ALA A 149 10.53 -8.40 -17.09
CA ALA A 149 10.23 -8.36 -15.66
C ALA A 149 11.46 -7.93 -14.86
N LYS A 150 11.27 -6.95 -13.97
CA LYS A 150 12.32 -6.43 -13.10
C LYS A 150 11.89 -6.40 -11.65
N SER A 151 12.81 -6.73 -10.76
CA SER A 151 12.61 -6.67 -9.32
C SER A 151 13.68 -5.81 -8.65
N THR A 152 13.35 -5.23 -7.50
CA THR A 152 14.41 -4.77 -6.59
C THR A 152 15.24 -5.97 -6.14
N VAL A 153 16.49 -5.73 -5.69
CA VAL A 153 17.41 -6.79 -5.24
C VAL A 153 16.98 -7.47 -3.92
N VAL A 154 15.80 -7.16 -3.40
CA VAL A 154 15.27 -7.72 -2.16
C VAL A 154 14.57 -9.05 -2.44
N ILE A 155 15.00 -10.12 -1.78
CA ILE A 155 14.55 -11.50 -2.02
C ILE A 155 13.03 -11.64 -2.12
N ARG A 156 12.26 -11.03 -1.20
CA ARG A 156 10.78 -11.11 -1.25
C ARG A 156 10.17 -10.48 -2.52
N CYS A 157 10.82 -9.46 -3.09
CA CYS A 157 10.37 -8.85 -4.35
C CYS A 157 10.70 -9.76 -5.53
N ILE A 158 11.91 -10.36 -5.56
CA ILE A 158 12.31 -11.36 -6.56
C ILE A 158 11.33 -12.54 -6.53
N LEU A 159 11.06 -13.10 -5.35
CA LEU A 159 10.11 -14.22 -5.23
C LEU A 159 8.68 -13.83 -5.60
N SER A 160 8.27 -12.58 -5.37
CA SER A 160 6.95 -12.08 -5.82
C SER A 160 6.89 -12.02 -7.35
N MET A 161 7.95 -11.52 -8.00
CA MET A 161 8.11 -11.53 -9.45
C MET A 161 8.01 -12.96 -10.01
N GLU A 162 8.80 -13.89 -9.49
CA GLU A 162 8.81 -15.27 -9.94
C GLU A 162 7.44 -15.95 -9.83
N ASN A 163 6.71 -15.71 -8.73
CA ASN A 163 5.36 -16.24 -8.55
C ASN A 163 4.36 -15.68 -9.56
N ALA A 164 4.47 -14.40 -9.93
CA ALA A 164 3.64 -13.82 -10.99
C ALA A 164 4.00 -14.43 -12.34
N LEU A 165 5.31 -14.50 -12.70
CA LEU A 165 5.80 -15.08 -13.95
C LEU A 165 5.41 -16.54 -14.12
N HIS A 166 5.46 -17.36 -13.07
CA HIS A 166 4.97 -18.74 -13.10
C HIS A 166 3.51 -18.82 -13.54
N SER A 167 2.66 -17.88 -13.13
CA SER A 167 1.26 -17.86 -13.54
C SER A 167 1.08 -17.45 -14.99
N LEU A 168 1.90 -16.51 -15.51
CA LEU A 168 1.90 -16.15 -16.91
C LEU A 168 2.32 -17.36 -17.78
N ILE A 169 3.44 -18.01 -17.45
CA ILE A 169 3.96 -19.19 -18.18
C ILE A 169 2.94 -20.33 -18.18
N ARG A 170 2.24 -20.56 -17.06
CA ARG A 170 1.20 -21.59 -16.98
C ARG A 170 0.01 -21.33 -17.91
N LYS A 171 -0.29 -20.05 -18.19
CA LYS A 171 -1.37 -19.65 -19.12
C LYS A 171 -0.90 -19.64 -20.56
N ASN A 172 0.32 -19.16 -20.80
CA ASN A 172 0.95 -19.21 -22.14
C ASN A 172 2.42 -19.60 -22.02
N PRO A 173 2.79 -20.87 -22.31
CA PRO A 173 4.18 -21.34 -22.27
C PRO A 173 5.07 -20.85 -23.43
N GLU A 174 4.51 -20.17 -24.43
CA GLU A 174 5.26 -19.62 -25.56
C GLU A 174 5.84 -18.22 -25.29
N LEU A 175 5.49 -17.59 -24.16
CA LEU A 175 5.97 -16.25 -23.80
C LEU A 175 7.50 -16.21 -23.78
N ASP A 176 8.06 -15.17 -24.38
CA ASP A 176 9.48 -14.84 -24.35
C ASP A 176 9.75 -13.94 -23.13
N ILE A 177 10.18 -14.54 -22.02
CA ILE A 177 10.34 -13.83 -20.74
C ILE A 177 11.81 -13.54 -20.49
N SER A 178 12.14 -12.25 -20.31
CA SER A 178 13.37 -11.80 -19.66
C SER A 178 13.06 -11.30 -18.25
N HIS A 179 13.92 -11.62 -17.28
CA HIS A 179 13.76 -11.14 -15.91
C HIS A 179 15.11 -10.80 -15.27
N ASP A 180 15.14 -9.76 -14.46
CA ASP A 180 16.35 -9.30 -13.77
C ASP A 180 16.05 -8.71 -12.39
N ALA A 181 17.06 -8.71 -11.51
CA ALA A 181 17.08 -8.03 -10.24
C ALA A 181 18.50 -7.47 -10.02
N SER A 182 18.70 -6.23 -10.40
CA SER A 182 20.02 -5.60 -10.46
C SER A 182 20.11 -4.30 -9.68
N GLU A 183 21.24 -4.08 -9.01
CA GLU A 183 21.60 -2.77 -8.43
C GLU A 183 21.61 -1.65 -9.48
N HIS A 184 21.86 -2.01 -10.76
CA HIS A 184 21.82 -1.06 -11.87
C HIS A 184 20.47 -0.35 -11.99
N ASP A 185 19.35 -1.01 -11.67
CA ASP A 185 18.00 -0.46 -11.79
C ASP A 185 17.53 0.24 -10.52
N MET A 186 18.28 0.16 -9.41
CA MET A 186 17.83 0.69 -8.11
C MET A 186 17.72 2.22 -8.07
N TRP A 187 18.34 2.94 -8.98
CA TRP A 187 18.23 4.40 -9.05
C TRP A 187 16.81 4.90 -9.39
N TYR A 188 16.00 4.08 -10.08
CA TYR A 188 14.60 4.39 -10.37
C TYR A 188 13.60 3.46 -9.69
N MET A 189 13.99 2.21 -9.41
CA MET A 189 13.18 1.27 -8.64
C MET A 189 13.44 1.39 -7.13
N ASN A 190 14.12 2.44 -6.70
CA ASN A 190 14.70 2.57 -5.38
C ASN A 190 13.66 2.52 -4.25
N LEU A 191 14.12 1.93 -3.14
CA LEU A 191 13.37 1.83 -1.90
C LEU A 191 13.36 3.14 -1.11
N SER A 192 14.34 4.02 -1.33
CA SER A 192 14.51 5.27 -0.57
C SER A 192 15.18 6.36 -1.41
N ASP A 193 14.80 7.59 -1.14
CA ASP A 193 15.46 8.81 -1.62
C ASP A 193 16.05 9.55 -0.42
N ARG A 194 17.35 9.35 -0.18
CA ARG A 194 18.04 9.84 1.03
C ARG A 194 17.98 11.37 1.19
N GLU A 195 17.94 12.12 0.10
CA GLU A 195 17.89 13.58 0.16
C GLU A 195 16.48 14.08 0.48
N LEU A 196 15.45 13.45 -0.09
CA LEU A 196 14.07 13.76 0.26
C LEU A 196 13.70 13.24 1.65
N ASP A 197 14.23 12.08 2.05
CA ASP A 197 13.95 11.50 3.37
C ASP A 197 14.27 12.45 4.52
N LYS A 198 15.34 13.25 4.39
CA LYS A 198 15.74 14.27 5.37
C LYS A 198 14.76 15.46 5.44
N LYS A 199 13.97 15.68 4.39
CA LYS A 199 13.08 16.84 4.24
C LYS A 199 11.62 16.51 4.49
N LYS A 200 11.23 15.24 4.48
CA LYS A 200 9.83 14.82 4.61
C LYS A 200 9.26 15.07 6.00
N MET A 201 10.06 14.87 7.04
CA MET A 201 9.64 15.01 8.44
C MET A 201 10.71 15.74 9.27
N PRO A 202 10.95 17.05 9.02
CA PRO A 202 11.78 17.88 9.88
C PRO A 202 11.13 18.02 11.26
N LYS A 203 11.89 18.52 12.25
CA LYS A 203 11.50 18.53 13.65
C LYS A 203 10.15 19.19 13.96
N ASP A 204 9.83 20.27 13.29
CA ASP A 204 8.56 20.99 13.44
C ASP A 204 7.35 20.14 12.96
N ILE A 205 7.50 19.39 11.89
CA ILE A 205 6.46 18.44 11.40
C ILE A 205 6.39 17.22 12.32
N GLU A 206 7.53 16.72 12.82
CA GLU A 206 7.58 15.65 13.82
C GLU A 206 6.80 16.05 15.09
N GLU A 207 6.97 17.29 15.57
CA GLU A 207 6.20 17.82 16.70
C GLU A 207 4.69 17.86 16.42
N VAL A 208 4.25 18.22 15.21
CA VAL A 208 2.82 18.17 14.82
C VAL A 208 2.30 16.74 14.83
N TYR A 209 3.06 15.80 14.26
CA TYR A 209 2.70 14.39 14.27
C TYR A 209 2.66 13.81 15.70
N ASP A 210 3.61 14.14 16.56
CA ASP A 210 3.64 13.72 17.95
C ASP A 210 2.41 14.22 18.72
N GLN A 211 1.96 15.47 18.49
CA GLN A 211 0.74 15.99 19.09
C GLN A 211 -0.51 15.27 18.56
N PHE A 212 -0.54 14.92 17.28
CA PHE A 212 -1.60 14.09 16.71
C PHE A 212 -1.63 12.72 17.40
N CYS A 213 -0.48 12.02 17.48
CA CYS A 213 -0.39 10.72 18.15
C CYS A 213 -0.85 10.76 19.61
N LYS A 214 -0.50 11.81 20.37
CA LYS A 214 -0.94 11.96 21.77
C LYS A 214 -2.46 12.06 21.95
N ARG A 215 -3.18 12.62 20.95
CA ARG A 215 -4.65 12.66 20.98
C ARG A 215 -5.29 11.31 20.71
N HIS A 216 -4.59 10.46 19.93
CA HIS A 216 -5.02 9.12 19.51
C HIS A 216 -4.23 8.03 20.25
N GLN A 217 -4.15 8.13 21.58
CA GLN A 217 -3.33 7.23 22.39
C GLN A 217 -4.02 6.86 23.70
N HIS A 218 -4.75 5.74 23.71
CA HIS A 218 -5.55 5.26 24.83
C HIS A 218 -5.09 3.87 25.30
N ASN A 219 -3.92 3.78 25.98
CA ASN A 219 -3.29 2.50 26.33
C ASN A 219 -3.69 1.96 27.71
N ASP A 220 -4.35 2.74 28.57
CA ASP A 220 -4.58 2.40 29.98
C ASP A 220 -5.42 1.13 30.15
N ARG A 221 -6.46 0.94 29.31
CA ARG A 221 -7.30 -0.25 29.36
C ARG A 221 -6.48 -1.51 29.10
N LEU A 222 -5.71 -1.54 28.01
CA LEU A 222 -4.88 -2.68 27.64
C LEU A 222 -3.84 -2.96 28.74
N MET A 223 -3.16 -1.93 29.26
CA MET A 223 -2.16 -2.10 30.32
C MET A 223 -2.80 -2.67 31.60
N ASN A 224 -3.99 -2.21 32.01
CA ASN A 224 -4.69 -2.73 33.17
C ASN A 224 -5.18 -4.17 32.98
N GLN A 225 -5.41 -4.61 31.75
CA GLN A 225 -5.72 -6.03 31.46
C GLN A 225 -4.47 -6.90 31.47
N LEU A 226 -3.33 -6.41 30.97
CA LEU A 226 -2.08 -7.17 30.92
C LEU A 226 -1.42 -7.33 32.28
N PHE A 227 -1.45 -6.27 33.11
CA PHE A 227 -0.67 -6.19 34.35
C PHE A 227 -1.58 -6.15 35.58
N ASN A 228 -1.15 -6.82 36.65
CA ASN A 228 -1.83 -6.88 37.94
C ASN A 228 -1.45 -5.74 38.91
N SER A 229 -0.70 -4.75 38.46
CA SER A 229 -0.21 -3.64 39.26
C SER A 229 -0.05 -2.38 38.43
N ASP A 230 -0.90 -1.39 38.67
CA ASP A 230 -0.83 -0.04 38.07
C ASP A 230 0.52 0.61 38.35
N LYS A 231 1.01 0.51 39.60
CA LYS A 231 2.31 1.08 39.95
C LYS A 231 3.44 0.49 39.11
N TYR A 232 3.37 -0.82 38.78
CA TYR A 232 4.38 -1.46 37.96
C TYR A 232 4.37 -0.93 36.54
N TRP A 233 3.25 -1.03 35.85
CA TRP A 233 3.26 -0.66 34.43
C TRP A 233 3.44 0.85 34.22
N LYS A 234 2.92 1.72 35.08
CA LYS A 234 3.12 3.19 34.99
C LYS A 234 4.58 3.61 35.16
N ASN A 235 5.40 2.86 35.92
CA ASN A 235 6.77 3.23 36.20
C ASN A 235 7.82 2.44 35.40
N GLU A 236 7.51 1.21 34.99
CA GLU A 236 8.48 0.26 34.43
C GLU A 236 8.19 -0.16 32.98
N VAL A 237 7.01 0.20 32.43
CA VAL A 237 6.60 -0.19 31.09
C VAL A 237 6.37 1.04 30.22
N ASN A 238 6.97 1.06 29.04
CA ASN A 238 6.56 2.00 28.01
C ASN A 238 5.26 1.50 27.37
N ALA A 239 4.13 1.98 27.87
CA ALA A 239 2.79 1.52 27.48
C ALA A 239 2.53 1.73 25.97
N GLN A 240 2.97 2.86 25.42
CA GLN A 240 2.81 3.17 23.99
C GLN A 240 3.62 2.20 23.13
N GLU A 241 4.88 2.01 23.46
CA GLU A 241 5.77 1.11 22.69
C GLU A 241 5.24 -0.33 22.75
N LEU A 242 4.79 -0.80 23.92
CA LEU A 242 4.25 -2.15 24.06
C LEU A 242 2.94 -2.30 23.26
N SER A 243 1.99 -1.38 23.38
CA SER A 243 0.75 -1.37 22.62
C SER A 243 1.01 -1.38 21.11
N TYR A 244 1.91 -0.51 20.63
CA TYR A 244 2.31 -0.44 19.23
C TYR A 244 2.90 -1.76 18.71
N HIS A 245 3.81 -2.40 19.46
CA HIS A 245 4.41 -3.67 19.02
C HIS A 245 3.40 -4.83 19.07
N LEU A 246 2.50 -4.88 20.04
CA LEU A 246 1.41 -5.85 20.07
C LEU A 246 0.47 -5.66 18.88
N PHE A 247 0.09 -4.41 18.57
CA PHE A 247 -0.72 -4.08 17.39
C PHE A 247 0.00 -4.46 16.09
N LYS A 248 1.30 -4.22 15.97
CA LYS A 248 2.09 -4.58 14.80
C LYS A 248 2.14 -6.11 14.59
N LEU A 249 2.25 -6.90 15.67
CA LEU A 249 2.14 -8.36 15.62
C LEU A 249 0.74 -8.78 15.18
N ALA A 250 -0.31 -8.19 15.76
CA ALA A 250 -1.71 -8.46 15.38
C ALA A 250 -1.94 -8.19 13.89
N SER A 251 -1.47 -7.04 13.40
CA SER A 251 -1.61 -6.62 12.01
C SER A 251 -0.89 -7.56 11.03
N ASN A 252 0.26 -8.10 11.42
CA ASN A 252 1.04 -8.97 10.55
C ASN A 252 0.54 -10.43 10.53
N LEU A 253 -0.20 -10.88 11.56
CA LEU A 253 -0.74 -12.25 11.62
C LEU A 253 -1.52 -12.63 10.37
N GLN A 254 -2.29 -11.70 9.80
CA GLN A 254 -3.01 -11.94 8.55
C GLN A 254 -2.10 -12.33 7.36
N SER A 255 -0.81 -12.02 7.42
CA SER A 255 0.17 -12.39 6.40
C SER A 255 0.74 -13.80 6.55
N THR A 256 0.57 -14.45 7.71
CA THR A 256 1.14 -15.78 8.04
C THR A 256 0.07 -16.86 8.10
N GLU A 257 0.48 -18.14 8.18
CA GLU A 257 -0.45 -19.25 8.33
C GLU A 257 -1.09 -19.30 9.73
N LEU A 258 -0.45 -18.68 10.74
CA LEU A 258 -1.02 -18.55 12.09
C LEU A 258 -2.38 -17.83 12.12
N ARG A 259 -2.74 -17.07 11.05
CA ARG A 259 -4.06 -16.46 10.89
C ARG A 259 -5.23 -17.44 11.01
N HIS A 260 -4.99 -18.73 10.77
CA HIS A 260 -5.98 -19.79 10.87
C HIS A 260 -6.11 -20.39 12.27
N GLU A 261 -5.16 -20.09 13.15
CA GLU A 261 -5.03 -20.67 14.48
C GLU A 261 -5.30 -19.68 15.60
N MET A 262 -4.95 -18.41 15.39
CA MET A 262 -5.05 -17.37 16.42
C MET A 262 -5.22 -15.96 15.85
N THR A 263 -5.61 -15.06 16.74
CA THR A 263 -5.56 -13.61 16.54
C THR A 263 -4.90 -12.93 17.73
N LEU A 264 -4.47 -11.68 17.55
CA LEU A 264 -4.13 -10.74 18.64
C LEU A 264 -5.01 -9.50 18.59
N TYR A 265 -5.90 -9.38 17.61
CA TYR A 265 -6.82 -8.24 17.54
C TYR A 265 -7.81 -8.22 18.71
N ASP A 266 -8.14 -9.38 19.27
CA ASP A 266 -9.04 -9.56 20.41
C ASP A 266 -8.55 -8.95 21.73
N ILE A 267 -7.27 -8.57 21.81
CA ILE A 267 -6.76 -7.88 23.02
C ILE A 267 -7.06 -6.39 23.03
N PHE A 268 -7.39 -5.81 21.88
CA PHE A 268 -7.69 -4.40 21.69
C PHE A 268 -9.19 -4.13 21.70
N SER A 269 -9.60 -2.93 22.13
CA SER A 269 -10.92 -2.40 21.81
C SER A 269 -10.96 -1.84 20.39
N GLU A 270 -12.15 -1.64 19.85
CA GLU A 270 -12.33 -0.99 18.55
C GLU A 270 -11.70 0.41 18.50
N ASP A 271 -11.84 1.19 19.56
CA ASP A 271 -11.24 2.52 19.67
C ASP A 271 -9.71 2.47 19.64
N GLU A 272 -9.09 1.53 20.36
CA GLU A 272 -7.63 1.34 20.36
C GLU A 272 -7.11 0.92 18.97
N LEU A 273 -7.84 0.06 18.26
CA LEU A 273 -7.48 -0.34 16.91
C LEU A 273 -7.60 0.82 15.93
N TYR A 274 -8.65 1.62 16.06
CA TYR A 274 -8.85 2.80 15.23
C TYR A 274 -7.79 3.86 15.50
N ASP A 275 -7.42 4.10 16.75
CA ASP A 275 -6.33 4.99 17.14
C ASP A 275 -4.98 4.58 16.49
N HIS A 276 -4.64 3.29 16.54
CA HIS A 276 -3.44 2.78 15.87
C HIS A 276 -3.49 2.95 14.35
N TYR A 277 -4.68 2.74 13.76
CA TYR A 277 -4.90 2.99 12.34
C TYR A 277 -4.67 4.46 11.99
N LEU A 278 -5.30 5.41 12.70
CA LEU A 278 -5.17 6.85 12.46
C LEU A 278 -3.71 7.30 12.53
N GLN A 279 -2.96 6.88 13.57
CA GLN A 279 -1.54 7.21 13.70
C GLN A 279 -0.73 6.67 12.52
N THR A 280 -0.95 5.43 12.12
CA THR A 280 -0.24 4.81 11.00
C THR A 280 -0.59 5.49 9.67
N ASN A 281 -1.87 5.78 9.43
CA ASN A 281 -2.37 6.44 8.23
C ASN A 281 -1.75 7.84 8.08
N ALA A 282 -1.74 8.63 9.17
CA ALA A 282 -1.14 9.96 9.19
C ALA A 282 0.37 9.93 8.95
N TRP A 283 1.10 8.96 9.55
CA TRP A 283 2.54 8.81 9.31
C TRP A 283 2.86 8.57 7.82
N TRP A 284 2.11 7.66 7.19
CA TRP A 284 2.27 7.38 5.76
C TRP A 284 1.95 8.59 4.90
N TYR A 285 0.86 9.30 5.22
CA TYR A 285 0.47 10.51 4.50
C TYR A 285 1.54 11.59 4.56
N ILE A 286 2.10 11.89 5.74
CA ILE A 286 3.14 12.89 5.91
C ILE A 286 4.38 12.53 5.09
N ASN A 287 4.83 11.27 5.18
CA ASN A 287 6.10 10.87 4.59
C ASN A 287 6.07 10.67 3.07
N TYR A 288 4.93 10.27 2.51
CA TYR A 288 4.86 9.81 1.12
C TYR A 288 3.66 10.36 0.35
N GLY A 289 2.70 10.97 1.03
CA GLY A 289 1.51 11.59 0.45
C GLY A 289 1.73 13.04 0.02
N PRO A 290 0.69 13.68 -0.52
CA PRO A 290 0.71 15.09 -0.91
C PRO A 290 0.51 16.03 0.28
N CYS A 291 1.21 15.77 1.40
CA CYS A 291 1.05 16.48 2.66
C CYS A 291 1.51 17.95 2.55
N PRO A 292 0.62 18.93 2.78
CA PRO A 292 1.00 20.35 2.69
C PRO A 292 2.05 20.79 3.70
N LEU A 293 2.16 20.12 4.84
CA LEU A 293 3.14 20.45 5.89
C LEU A 293 4.58 20.41 5.37
N ASN A 294 4.89 19.47 4.47
CA ASN A 294 6.21 19.38 3.83
C ASN A 294 6.20 19.78 2.35
N GLY A 295 5.17 20.50 1.89
CA GLY A 295 5.03 20.91 0.50
C GLY A 295 4.71 19.77 -0.48
N GLY A 296 4.25 18.61 -0.02
CA GLY A 296 3.89 17.46 -0.85
C GLY A 296 5.10 16.74 -1.46
N ILE A 297 6.31 17.00 -0.95
CA ILE A 297 7.57 16.47 -1.52
C ILE A 297 7.67 14.94 -1.45
N GLY A 298 6.94 14.30 -0.52
CA GLY A 298 6.91 12.85 -0.36
C GLY A 298 6.54 12.10 -1.66
N THR A 299 5.65 12.67 -2.46
CA THR A 299 5.22 12.08 -3.74
C THR A 299 6.36 12.00 -4.77
N PHE A 300 7.28 12.96 -4.75
CA PHE A 300 8.41 13.03 -5.68
C PHE A 300 9.53 12.02 -5.39
N THR A 301 9.45 11.24 -4.31
CA THR A 301 10.37 10.11 -4.08
C THR A 301 10.37 9.14 -5.26
N GLN A 302 9.26 9.07 -6.01
CA GLN A 302 9.11 8.19 -7.18
C GLN A 302 9.14 8.91 -8.52
N ARG A 303 9.71 10.13 -8.58
CA ARG A 303 9.89 10.88 -9.83
C ARG A 303 10.70 10.13 -10.90
N ASN A 304 11.77 9.44 -10.47
CA ASN A 304 12.61 8.65 -11.37
C ASN A 304 11.86 7.44 -11.92
N LEU A 305 11.09 6.74 -11.08
CA LEU A 305 10.27 5.62 -11.50
C LEU A 305 9.22 6.05 -12.54
N LEU A 306 8.51 7.15 -12.30
CA LEU A 306 7.51 7.65 -13.25
C LEU A 306 8.17 8.09 -14.57
N LYS A 307 9.35 8.73 -14.52
CA LYS A 307 10.12 9.10 -15.71
C LYS A 307 10.45 7.86 -16.56
N VAL A 308 10.99 6.82 -15.92
CA VAL A 308 11.35 5.55 -16.63
C VAL A 308 10.10 4.85 -17.17
N ILE A 309 8.99 4.81 -16.43
CA ILE A 309 7.71 4.26 -16.91
C ILE A 309 7.28 4.94 -18.21
N ILE A 310 7.38 6.28 -18.28
CA ILE A 310 7.00 7.05 -19.46
C ILE A 310 7.97 6.76 -20.64
N GLU A 311 9.27 6.76 -20.40
CA GLU A 311 10.29 6.56 -21.42
C GLU A 311 10.28 5.13 -22.00
N GLU A 312 10.12 4.12 -21.14
CA GLU A 312 9.98 2.73 -21.59
C GLU A 312 8.68 2.51 -22.36
N ALA A 313 7.54 3.09 -21.88
CA ALA A 313 6.30 3.00 -22.61
C ALA A 313 6.38 3.67 -23.99
N ASP A 314 6.96 4.87 -24.09
CA ASP A 314 7.20 5.56 -25.39
C ASP A 314 8.03 4.69 -26.37
N SER A 315 8.88 3.81 -25.87
CA SER A 315 9.68 2.88 -26.66
C SER A 315 8.88 1.61 -27.01
N CYS A 316 8.24 0.99 -26.03
CA CYS A 316 7.51 -0.27 -26.18
C CYS A 316 6.32 -0.16 -27.13
N ILE A 317 5.54 0.94 -27.09
CA ILE A 317 4.36 1.13 -27.96
C ILE A 317 4.70 1.19 -29.45
N ARG A 318 5.97 1.31 -29.84
CA ARG A 318 6.44 1.28 -31.23
C ARG A 318 6.82 -0.11 -31.70
N LEU A 319 6.90 -1.08 -30.79
CA LEU A 319 7.23 -2.45 -31.11
C LEU A 319 6.00 -3.18 -31.72
N PRO A 320 6.20 -4.15 -32.61
CA PRO A 320 5.09 -4.93 -33.19
C PRO A 320 4.29 -5.69 -32.13
N HIS A 321 4.99 -6.27 -31.12
CA HIS A 321 4.41 -7.09 -30.04
C HIS A 321 5.10 -6.74 -28.72
N PRO A 322 4.76 -5.60 -28.10
CA PRO A 322 5.48 -5.12 -26.92
C PRO A 322 5.21 -5.95 -25.65
N GLY A 323 4.07 -6.64 -25.57
CA GLY A 323 3.70 -7.50 -24.42
C GLY A 323 3.58 -6.76 -23.11
N ALA A 324 4.47 -7.03 -22.13
CA ALA A 324 4.37 -6.40 -20.83
C ALA A 324 5.74 -6.04 -20.22
N THR A 325 5.80 -4.91 -19.54
CA THR A 325 6.89 -4.54 -18.63
C THR A 325 6.40 -4.61 -17.19
N LEU A 326 6.94 -5.56 -16.42
CA LEU A 326 6.51 -5.84 -15.05
C LEU A 326 7.61 -5.42 -14.07
N ARG A 327 7.24 -4.64 -13.04
CA ARG A 327 8.19 -4.19 -12.02
C ARG A 327 7.69 -4.56 -10.62
N PHE A 328 8.58 -5.09 -9.78
CA PHE A 328 8.26 -5.59 -8.44
C PHE A 328 9.15 -4.92 -7.39
N GLY A 329 8.50 -4.28 -6.42
CA GLY A 329 9.18 -3.51 -5.38
C GLY A 329 8.39 -3.39 -4.08
N HIS A 330 8.18 -2.15 -3.62
CA HIS A 330 7.79 -1.87 -2.24
C HIS A 330 6.62 -0.88 -2.14
N GLU A 331 5.98 -0.87 -0.95
CA GLU A 331 4.94 0.10 -0.60
C GLU A 331 5.40 1.56 -0.69
N VAL A 332 6.64 1.83 -0.29
CA VAL A 332 7.27 3.17 -0.38
C VAL A 332 7.49 3.64 -1.82
N CYS A 333 7.21 2.79 -2.80
CA CYS A 333 7.20 3.15 -4.21
C CYS A 333 5.76 3.25 -4.75
N VAL A 334 4.90 2.23 -4.49
CA VAL A 334 3.52 2.23 -4.98
C VAL A 334 2.75 3.43 -4.46
N MET A 335 2.80 3.66 -3.14
CA MET A 335 2.00 4.69 -2.48
C MET A 335 2.33 6.10 -2.99
N PRO A 336 3.59 6.58 -2.98
CA PRO A 336 3.90 7.90 -3.53
C PRO A 336 3.69 7.97 -5.05
N LEU A 337 3.84 6.87 -5.80
CA LEU A 337 3.51 6.84 -7.23
C LEU A 337 2.01 7.04 -7.48
N VAL A 338 1.13 6.42 -6.67
CA VAL A 338 -0.33 6.67 -6.71
C VAL A 338 -0.65 8.14 -6.50
N CYS A 339 -0.01 8.76 -5.49
CA CYS A 339 -0.21 10.18 -5.18
C CYS A 339 0.41 11.09 -6.26
N LEU A 340 1.57 10.75 -6.82
CA LEU A 340 2.22 11.50 -7.90
C LEU A 340 1.40 11.45 -9.19
N LEU A 341 0.79 10.29 -9.49
CA LEU A 341 -0.15 10.10 -10.60
C LEU A 341 -1.53 10.70 -10.33
N GLU A 342 -1.78 11.22 -9.12
CA GLU A 342 -3.07 11.78 -8.70
C GLU A 342 -4.26 10.83 -8.97
N LEU A 343 -4.01 9.52 -8.80
CA LEU A 343 -5.07 8.53 -9.05
C LEU A 343 -6.26 8.75 -8.12
N ASN A 344 -7.46 8.73 -8.69
CA ASN A 344 -8.72 8.98 -7.99
C ASN A 344 -8.71 10.37 -7.31
N HIS A 345 -8.53 10.42 -6.00
CA HIS A 345 -8.42 11.63 -5.18
C HIS A 345 -7.12 11.67 -4.35
N TYR A 346 -6.27 10.64 -4.48
CA TYR A 346 -5.10 10.46 -3.61
C TYR A 346 -3.97 11.49 -3.83
N GLY A 347 -4.03 12.26 -4.91
CA GLY A 347 -3.14 13.41 -5.13
C GLY A 347 -3.61 14.71 -4.46
N LYS A 348 -4.81 14.74 -3.84
CA LYS A 348 -5.38 15.92 -3.18
C LYS A 348 -4.63 16.23 -1.88
N PRO A 349 -4.14 17.49 -1.69
CA PRO A 349 -3.53 17.89 -0.43
C PRO A 349 -4.60 18.06 0.67
N ILE A 350 -4.35 17.47 1.85
CA ILE A 350 -5.20 17.54 3.04
C ILE A 350 -4.36 18.15 4.17
N ALA A 351 -4.72 19.34 4.63
CA ALA A 351 -3.92 20.07 5.62
C ALA A 351 -4.14 19.59 7.06
N ASP A 352 -5.33 19.10 7.35
CA ASP A 352 -5.74 18.64 8.69
C ASP A 352 -5.64 17.12 8.77
N LEU A 353 -4.71 16.61 9.58
CA LEU A 353 -4.49 15.17 9.75
C LEU A 353 -5.71 14.45 10.34
N GLU A 354 -6.58 15.16 11.09
CA GLU A 354 -7.82 14.61 11.64
C GLU A 354 -8.89 14.33 10.56
N LYS A 355 -8.65 14.77 9.33
CA LYS A 355 -9.59 14.63 8.21
C LYS A 355 -9.11 13.68 7.12
N LEU A 356 -8.00 12.98 7.33
CA LEU A 356 -7.44 12.10 6.29
C LEU A 356 -8.44 11.03 5.86
N ASP A 357 -9.04 10.37 6.81
CA ASP A 357 -10.03 9.32 6.58
C ASP A 357 -11.37 9.87 6.13
N ASP A 358 -11.81 11.03 6.66
CA ASP A 358 -12.99 11.76 6.19
C ASP A 358 -12.91 12.15 4.71
N GLU A 359 -11.71 12.47 4.23
CA GLU A 359 -11.43 12.79 2.82
C GLU A 359 -11.12 11.52 1.98
N GLY A 360 -11.28 10.32 2.57
CA GLY A 360 -11.11 9.03 1.91
C GLY A 360 -9.65 8.65 1.65
N TRP A 361 -8.68 9.28 2.32
CA TRP A 361 -7.29 8.89 2.18
C TRP A 361 -6.94 7.76 3.15
N ASN A 362 -7.12 6.52 2.73
CA ASN A 362 -6.99 5.32 3.53
C ASN A 362 -5.87 4.41 3.00
N CYS A 363 -4.85 4.16 3.82
CA CYS A 363 -3.69 3.37 3.43
C CYS A 363 -4.04 1.92 3.03
N TYR A 364 -5.07 1.31 3.61
CA TYR A 364 -5.50 -0.04 3.25
C TYR A 364 -6.12 -0.14 1.84
N ASP A 365 -6.62 0.96 1.27
CA ASP A 365 -7.14 1.02 -0.10
C ASP A 365 -6.04 1.28 -1.11
N ILE A 366 -5.03 2.10 -0.74
CA ILE A 366 -3.99 2.55 -1.64
C ILE A 366 -2.93 1.48 -1.83
N PHE A 367 -2.36 0.95 -0.72
CA PHE A 367 -1.16 0.14 -0.79
C PHE A 367 -1.13 -1.07 0.17
N PRO A 368 -2.16 -1.94 0.16
CA PRO A 368 -2.12 -3.20 0.89
C PRO A 368 -0.92 -4.08 0.46
N MET A 369 -0.68 -5.20 1.15
CA MET A 369 0.31 -6.19 0.70
C MET A 369 -0.07 -6.73 -0.67
N GLY A 370 0.88 -6.71 -1.63
CA GLY A 370 0.61 -7.12 -3.02
C GLY A 370 -0.08 -6.06 -3.89
N CYS A 371 -0.25 -4.83 -3.39
CA CYS A 371 -0.82 -3.74 -4.18
C CYS A 371 -0.06 -3.50 -5.48
N ASN A 372 -0.77 -3.02 -6.50
CA ASN A 372 -0.18 -2.80 -7.80
C ASN A 372 -0.87 -1.69 -8.60
N ILE A 373 -0.12 -1.11 -9.53
CA ILE A 373 -0.59 -0.19 -10.55
C ILE A 373 -0.35 -0.87 -11.91
N GLN A 374 -1.37 -0.88 -12.77
CA GLN A 374 -1.25 -1.37 -14.13
C GLN A 374 -1.72 -0.28 -15.09
N ILE A 375 -0.90 0.07 -16.07
CA ILE A 375 -1.27 0.96 -17.17
C ILE A 375 -1.45 0.06 -18.40
N ILE A 376 -2.68 -0.07 -18.87
CA ILE A 376 -3.05 -0.89 -20.00
C ILE A 376 -3.15 0.01 -21.22
N PHE A 377 -2.40 -0.32 -22.27
CA PHE A 377 -2.34 0.45 -23.51
C PHE A 377 -3.20 -0.21 -24.59
N TYR A 378 -3.97 0.61 -25.26
CA TYR A 378 -4.90 0.21 -26.34
C TYR A 378 -4.51 0.90 -27.64
N LYS A 379 -4.46 0.13 -28.73
CA LYS A 379 -4.24 0.64 -30.08
C LYS A 379 -5.53 0.50 -30.92
N PRO A 380 -5.75 1.38 -31.90
CA PRO A 380 -6.83 1.18 -32.87
C PRO A 380 -6.51 -0.01 -33.79
N ALA A 381 -7.49 -0.88 -34.01
CA ALA A 381 -7.35 -2.09 -34.84
C ALA A 381 -7.00 -1.78 -36.32
N ASN A 382 -7.43 -0.61 -36.81
CA ASN A 382 -7.11 -0.14 -38.16
C ASN A 382 -5.74 0.57 -38.27
N GLY A 383 -5.02 0.72 -37.16
CA GLY A 383 -3.72 1.41 -37.11
C GLY A 383 -3.79 2.94 -37.18
N GLU A 384 -4.97 3.53 -37.29
CA GLU A 384 -5.18 4.98 -37.39
C GLU A 384 -5.85 5.52 -36.13
N GLY A 385 -5.20 6.42 -35.42
CA GLY A 385 -5.73 7.08 -34.22
C GLY A 385 -4.75 7.18 -33.06
N ASP A 386 -5.24 7.75 -31.95
CA ASP A 386 -4.45 7.90 -30.73
C ASP A 386 -4.31 6.58 -29.97
N ILE A 387 -3.18 6.36 -29.35
CA ILE A 387 -3.03 5.30 -28.34
C ILE A 387 -3.76 5.75 -27.08
N LEU A 388 -4.66 4.89 -26.58
CA LEU A 388 -5.38 5.11 -25.34
C LEU A 388 -4.78 4.29 -24.21
N ILE A 389 -4.97 4.77 -22.99
CA ILE A 389 -4.61 4.05 -21.78
C ILE A 389 -5.79 3.96 -20.81
N LYS A 390 -5.79 2.89 -20.04
CA LYS A 390 -6.60 2.71 -18.82
C LYS A 390 -5.64 2.42 -17.67
N VAL A 391 -5.87 3.04 -16.51
CA VAL A 391 -5.06 2.78 -15.32
C VAL A 391 -5.85 1.98 -14.31
N LEU A 392 -5.25 0.93 -13.77
CA LEU A 392 -5.78 0.15 -12.67
C LEU A 392 -4.95 0.38 -11.41
N LEU A 393 -5.62 0.63 -10.29
CA LEU A 393 -5.05 0.59 -8.95
C LEU A 393 -5.62 -0.64 -8.24
N ASN A 394 -4.77 -1.52 -7.76
CA ASN A 394 -5.19 -2.77 -7.12
C ASN A 394 -6.20 -3.54 -7.99
N GLU A 395 -5.92 -3.59 -9.31
CA GLU A 395 -6.71 -4.26 -10.34
C GLU A 395 -8.14 -3.68 -10.57
N ASN A 396 -8.45 -2.51 -9.98
CA ASN A 396 -9.69 -1.76 -10.21
C ASN A 396 -9.40 -0.49 -11.02
N GLU A 397 -10.36 -0.04 -11.84
CA GLU A 397 -10.22 1.17 -12.65
C GLU A 397 -9.99 2.41 -11.80
N ALA A 398 -8.93 3.16 -12.12
CA ALA A 398 -8.58 4.40 -11.45
C ALA A 398 -8.73 5.60 -12.38
N ARG A 399 -9.14 6.73 -11.82
CA ARG A 399 -9.28 8.00 -12.55
C ARG A 399 -7.96 8.75 -12.56
N LEU A 400 -7.64 9.36 -13.70
CA LEU A 400 -6.53 10.30 -13.86
C LEU A 400 -7.05 11.76 -13.81
N PRO A 401 -6.18 12.73 -13.46
CA PRO A 401 -6.50 14.18 -13.49
C PRO A 401 -6.47 14.72 -14.93
N LEU A 402 -7.00 13.97 -15.89
CA LEU A 402 -6.99 14.25 -17.32
C LEU A 402 -8.40 14.20 -17.89
N GLN A 403 -8.60 14.82 -19.06
CA GLN A 403 -9.85 14.68 -19.79
C GLN A 403 -9.93 13.25 -20.40
N ALA A 404 -10.90 12.48 -19.97
CA ALA A 404 -11.18 11.17 -20.55
C ALA A 404 -11.72 11.30 -21.99
N VAL A 405 -11.32 10.37 -22.85
CA VAL A 405 -11.88 10.22 -24.19
C VAL A 405 -13.25 9.56 -24.09
N ALA A 406 -13.32 8.47 -23.33
CA ALA A 406 -14.56 7.73 -23.04
C ALA A 406 -14.36 6.92 -21.75
N GLY A 407 -15.29 6.99 -20.79
CA GLY A 407 -15.19 6.23 -19.53
C GLY A 407 -13.82 6.39 -18.87
N PRO A 408 -13.09 5.28 -18.56
CA PRO A 408 -11.77 5.32 -17.91
C PRO A 408 -10.60 5.36 -18.92
N TYR A 409 -10.86 5.77 -20.19
CA TYR A 409 -9.85 5.79 -21.24
C TYR A 409 -9.33 7.20 -21.49
N TYR A 410 -8.01 7.35 -21.54
CA TYR A 410 -7.28 8.60 -21.71
C TYR A 410 -6.29 8.48 -22.86
N LYS A 411 -5.95 9.59 -23.54
CA LYS A 411 -4.88 9.59 -24.54
C LYS A 411 -3.53 9.42 -23.85
N TRP A 412 -2.69 8.56 -24.39
CA TRP A 412 -1.31 8.40 -23.92
C TRP A 412 -0.50 9.70 -24.06
N SER A 413 -0.69 10.44 -25.15
CA SER A 413 -0.04 11.75 -25.34
C SER A 413 -0.34 12.72 -24.21
N ASP A 414 -1.61 12.81 -23.79
CA ASP A 414 -2.03 13.74 -22.71
C ASP A 414 -1.44 13.31 -21.36
N PHE A 415 -1.43 12.00 -21.08
CA PHE A 415 -0.78 11.44 -19.88
C PHE A 415 0.71 11.81 -19.86
N ARG A 416 1.44 11.45 -20.93
CA ARG A 416 2.88 11.71 -21.05
C ARG A 416 3.21 13.18 -20.85
N ASP A 417 2.52 14.07 -21.55
CA ASP A 417 2.81 15.49 -21.54
C ASP A 417 2.43 16.15 -20.21
N TYR A 418 1.33 15.71 -19.58
CA TYR A 418 0.95 16.17 -18.25
C TYR A 418 1.98 15.80 -17.19
N PHE A 419 2.37 14.52 -17.14
CA PHE A 419 3.30 14.05 -16.11
C PHE A 419 4.74 14.49 -16.36
N LYS A 420 5.18 14.69 -17.61
CA LYS A 420 6.47 15.34 -17.89
C LYS A 420 6.50 16.79 -17.35
N ARG A 421 5.42 17.58 -17.51
CA ARG A 421 5.32 18.91 -16.90
C ARG A 421 5.29 18.83 -15.38
N LYS A 422 4.55 17.90 -14.80
CA LYS A 422 4.51 17.72 -13.34
C LYS A 422 5.88 17.36 -12.77
N LEU A 423 6.62 16.46 -13.41
CA LEU A 423 7.97 16.09 -12.99
C LEU A 423 8.92 17.29 -13.01
N ALA A 424 8.77 18.21 -13.98
CA ALA A 424 9.55 19.44 -14.07
C ALA A 424 9.23 20.46 -12.96
N THR A 425 8.22 20.25 -12.13
CA THR A 425 7.94 21.09 -10.93
C THR A 425 8.71 20.62 -9.69
N TYR A 426 9.56 19.61 -9.79
CA TYR A 426 10.38 19.14 -8.68
C TYR A 426 11.32 20.26 -8.20
N PRO A 427 11.27 20.63 -6.90
CA PRO A 427 11.86 21.90 -6.45
C PRO A 427 13.37 21.85 -6.17
N PHE A 428 14.04 20.70 -6.33
CA PHE A 428 15.42 20.48 -5.87
C PHE A 428 16.38 19.99 -6.96
N GLU A 429 16.09 20.26 -8.23
CA GLU A 429 17.03 20.07 -9.34
C GLU A 429 17.93 21.28 -9.55
#